data_7987570a38c6cec8ffa349e29900b0f2
#
_entry.id   7987570a38c6cec8ffa349e29900b0f2
#
_cell.length_a   1.000
_cell.length_b   1.000
_cell.length_c   1.000
_cell.angle_alpha   90.00
_cell.angle_beta   90.00
_cell.angle_gamma   90.00
#
_symmetry.space_group_name_H-M   'P 1'
#
loop_
_entity.id
_entity.type
_entity.pdbx_description
1 polymer ?
#
loop_
_entity_poly.entity_id
_entity_poly.type
_entity_poly.pdbx_seq_one_letter_code
_entity_poly.pdbx_strand_id
1 'polypeptide(L)'
;MGNYPDNVNIVENPEYQTTNNMESCRMGLAENDIMGGDLLIINGDCVYSDRIVKMLHGAKCSTIGIDSSGYNEESMKILSHGGRVVSMSKEILESQGGLTSIDFYSFINRDVIALNLIMKEFFQNQNRNEWTEVAIDALLKMPDSDIKALDVSGEKWMEIDNHNDLKAARNLW
;
A
#
# COMPACT_ATOMS: atom_id res chain seq x y z
N MET A 1 18.27 20.06 -5.90
CA MET A 1 17.40 19.53 -4.83
C MET A 1 16.16 20.42 -4.74
N GLY A 2 14.96 19.86 -4.90
CA GLY A 2 13.73 20.63 -4.76
C GLY A 2 13.56 21.11 -3.33
N ASN A 3 12.96 22.29 -3.14
CA ASN A 3 12.56 22.74 -1.81
C ASN A 3 11.32 21.92 -1.39
N TYR A 4 11.53 20.92 -0.56
CA TYR A 4 10.45 20.17 0.10
C TYR A 4 10.00 20.92 1.36
N PRO A 5 8.72 20.79 1.79
CA PRO A 5 8.26 21.28 3.08
C PRO A 5 9.11 20.74 4.24
N ASP A 6 9.23 21.48 5.32
CA ASP A 6 10.06 21.12 6.50
C ASP A 6 9.66 19.80 7.18
N ASN A 7 8.44 19.32 6.90
CA ASN A 7 7.92 18.05 7.41
C ASN A 7 8.09 16.86 6.45
N VAL A 8 8.85 17.02 5.37
CA VAL A 8 9.17 15.96 4.41
C VAL A 8 10.59 15.46 4.66
N ASN A 9 10.72 14.17 4.96
CA ASN A 9 12.01 13.48 5.04
C ASN A 9 12.20 12.59 3.82
N ILE A 10 13.35 12.71 3.15
CA ILE A 10 13.68 11.90 1.97
C ILE A 10 14.67 10.82 2.40
N VAL A 11 14.29 9.57 2.18
CA VAL A 11 15.14 8.40 2.41
C VAL A 11 15.48 7.79 1.06
N GLU A 12 16.77 7.81 0.70
CA GLU A 12 17.25 7.23 -0.54
C GLU A 12 17.52 5.73 -0.36
N ASN A 13 17.05 4.92 -1.30
CA ASN A 13 17.45 3.52 -1.40
C ASN A 13 18.60 3.39 -2.42
N PRO A 14 19.87 3.25 -2.01
CA PRO A 14 20.99 3.17 -2.93
C PRO A 14 21.02 1.86 -3.75
N GLU A 15 20.27 0.86 -3.30
CA GLU A 15 20.19 -0.46 -3.94
C GLU A 15 18.89 -0.64 -4.76
N TYR A 16 18.20 0.44 -5.14
CA TYR A 16 16.91 0.41 -5.83
C TYR A 16 16.91 -0.42 -7.13
N GLN A 17 18.06 -0.59 -7.78
CA GLN A 17 18.19 -1.41 -8.99
C GLN A 17 18.16 -2.92 -8.74
N THR A 18 18.41 -3.36 -7.52
CA THR A 18 18.53 -4.78 -7.12
C THR A 18 17.51 -5.17 -6.04
N THR A 19 16.75 -4.20 -5.56
CA THR A 19 15.69 -4.39 -4.55
C THR A 19 14.36 -3.89 -5.11
N ASN A 20 13.26 -4.17 -4.41
CA ASN A 20 11.94 -3.67 -4.76
C ASN A 20 11.42 -2.69 -3.70
N ASN A 21 10.17 -2.22 -3.85
CA ASN A 21 9.57 -1.18 -3.02
C ASN A 21 9.47 -1.56 -1.53
N MET A 22 9.40 -2.85 -1.17
CA MET A 22 9.45 -3.30 0.23
C MET A 22 10.71 -2.80 0.95
N GLU A 23 11.87 -2.86 0.30
CA GLU A 23 13.12 -2.39 0.91
C GLU A 23 13.11 -0.88 1.11
N SER A 24 12.60 -0.12 0.14
CA SER A 24 12.43 1.32 0.26
C SER A 24 11.48 1.69 1.41
N CYS A 25 10.36 0.97 1.52
CA CYS A 25 9.40 1.14 2.62
C CYS A 25 10.05 0.84 3.98
N ARG A 26 10.76 -0.29 4.10
CA ARG A 26 11.49 -0.68 5.32
C ARG A 26 12.51 0.37 5.74
N MET A 27 13.26 0.92 4.79
CA MET A 27 14.24 1.99 5.05
C MET A 27 13.55 3.27 5.55
N GLY A 28 12.44 3.66 4.91
CA GLY A 28 11.64 4.80 5.34
C GLY A 28 11.12 4.66 6.77
N LEU A 29 10.66 3.46 7.15
CA LEU A 29 10.21 3.17 8.52
C LEU A 29 11.36 3.22 9.53
N ALA A 30 12.54 2.68 9.18
CA ALA A 30 13.70 2.63 10.05
C ALA A 30 14.31 4.01 10.30
N GLU A 31 14.46 4.83 9.26
CA GLU A 31 15.09 6.16 9.34
C GLU A 31 14.25 7.14 10.18
N ASN A 32 12.94 7.00 10.14
CA ASN A 32 12.05 7.88 10.87
C ASN A 32 11.67 7.35 12.27
N ASP A 33 12.29 6.25 12.72
CA ASP A 33 12.00 5.58 14.00
C ASP A 33 10.49 5.42 14.27
N ILE A 34 9.75 5.00 13.21
CA ILE A 34 8.30 4.84 13.24
C ILE A 34 7.95 3.57 14.04
N MET A 35 8.22 3.65 15.37
CA MET A 35 7.88 2.60 16.32
C MET A 35 6.63 2.94 17.16
N GLY A 36 5.99 4.08 16.88
CA GLY A 36 4.82 4.53 17.62
C GLY A 36 3.96 5.49 16.82
N GLY A 37 2.79 5.03 16.38
CA GLY A 37 1.83 5.83 15.62
C GLY A 37 1.19 5.06 14.47
N ASP A 38 0.14 5.63 13.93
CA ASP A 38 -0.52 5.11 12.75
C ASP A 38 0.28 5.50 11.50
N LEU A 39 0.19 4.69 10.45
CA LEU A 39 0.97 4.83 9.22
C LEU A 39 0.05 4.81 8.00
N LEU A 40 0.30 5.72 7.07
CA LEU A 40 -0.21 5.63 5.70
C LEU A 40 0.94 5.24 4.77
N ILE A 41 0.73 4.21 3.96
CA ILE A 41 1.63 3.82 2.87
C ILE A 41 0.91 4.12 1.56
N ILE A 42 1.60 4.83 0.67
CA ILE A 42 1.06 5.27 -0.61
C ILE A 42 2.12 5.03 -1.67
N ASN A 43 1.77 4.34 -2.77
CA ASN A 43 2.66 4.21 -3.91
C ASN A 43 2.83 5.57 -4.62
N GLY A 44 4.06 5.89 -5.02
CA GLY A 44 4.43 7.20 -5.53
C GLY A 44 3.98 7.50 -6.96
N ASP A 45 3.46 6.50 -7.67
CA ASP A 45 2.93 6.54 -9.03
C ASP A 45 1.41 6.65 -9.09
N CYS A 46 0.75 6.77 -7.95
CA CYS A 46 -0.69 6.91 -7.86
C CYS A 46 -1.13 8.35 -7.52
N VAL A 47 -2.24 8.77 -8.08
CA VAL A 47 -2.93 10.03 -7.75
C VAL A 47 -4.33 9.75 -7.24
N TYR A 48 -4.73 10.49 -6.19
CA TYR A 48 -5.99 10.28 -5.49
C TYR A 48 -6.73 11.58 -5.27
N SER A 49 -8.07 11.51 -5.23
CA SER A 49 -8.89 12.62 -4.76
C SER A 49 -8.67 12.87 -3.27
N ASP A 50 -8.80 14.11 -2.84
CA ASP A 50 -8.74 14.48 -1.42
C ASP A 50 -9.70 13.65 -0.55
N ARG A 51 -10.79 13.19 -1.13
CA ARG A 51 -11.78 12.39 -0.42
C ARG A 51 -11.25 11.01 -0.05
N ILE A 52 -10.56 10.33 -0.97
CA ILE A 52 -9.89 9.06 -0.69
C ILE A 52 -8.89 9.22 0.45
N VAL A 53 -8.04 10.26 0.38
CA VAL A 53 -7.05 10.53 1.43
C VAL A 53 -7.72 10.74 2.79
N LYS A 54 -8.81 11.51 2.85
CA LYS A 54 -9.58 11.75 4.08
C LYS A 54 -10.24 10.48 4.61
N MET A 55 -10.75 9.61 3.74
CA MET A 55 -11.38 8.35 4.12
C MET A 55 -10.36 7.43 4.79
N LEU A 56 -9.19 7.22 4.16
CA LEU A 56 -8.15 6.34 4.67
C LEU A 56 -7.44 6.90 5.91
N HIS A 57 -7.15 8.20 5.94
CA HIS A 57 -6.60 8.87 7.12
C HIS A 57 -7.57 8.85 8.32
N GLY A 58 -8.88 8.90 8.05
CA GLY A 58 -9.91 8.87 9.09
C GLY A 58 -10.29 7.46 9.56
N ALA A 59 -9.71 6.40 9.00
CA ALA A 59 -9.99 5.02 9.38
C ALA A 59 -9.63 4.77 10.85
N LYS A 60 -10.48 4.00 11.55
CA LYS A 60 -10.29 3.68 12.99
C LYS A 60 -9.62 2.32 13.22
N CYS A 61 -9.33 1.60 12.16
CA CYS A 61 -8.64 0.32 12.14
C CYS A 61 -7.74 0.26 10.92
N SER A 62 -6.83 -0.69 10.89
CA SER A 62 -6.01 -0.92 9.70
C SER A 62 -6.89 -1.26 8.50
N THR A 63 -6.60 -0.61 7.37
CA THR A 63 -7.49 -0.60 6.21
C THR A 63 -6.69 -0.60 4.93
N ILE A 64 -7.14 -1.37 3.95
CA ILE A 64 -6.64 -1.38 2.57
C ILE A 64 -7.70 -0.71 1.70
N GLY A 65 -7.31 0.32 0.96
CA GLY A 65 -8.16 0.96 -0.03
C GLY A 65 -8.37 0.06 -1.24
N ILE A 66 -9.62 -0.10 -1.65
CA ILE A 66 -9.98 -0.90 -2.83
C ILE A 66 -10.97 -0.15 -3.71
N ASP A 67 -10.98 -0.50 -4.99
CA ASP A 67 -12.02 -0.08 -5.94
C ASP A 67 -12.78 -1.31 -6.42
N SER A 68 -14.04 -1.42 -6.03
CA SER A 68 -14.92 -2.51 -6.44
C SER A 68 -15.63 -2.26 -7.77
N SER A 69 -15.44 -1.10 -8.40
CA SER A 69 -16.11 -0.75 -9.66
C SER A 69 -15.55 -1.47 -10.89
N GLY A 70 -14.36 -2.05 -10.77
CA GLY A 70 -13.71 -2.76 -11.86
C GLY A 70 -12.64 -3.73 -11.37
N TYR A 71 -12.30 -4.69 -12.24
CA TYR A 71 -11.19 -5.62 -12.03
C TYR A 71 -10.07 -5.28 -13.00
N ASN A 72 -8.83 -5.19 -12.49
CA ASN A 72 -7.64 -5.00 -13.31
C ASN A 72 -6.67 -6.17 -13.09
N GLU A 73 -6.33 -6.89 -14.16
CA GLU A 73 -5.44 -8.06 -14.10
C GLU A 73 -4.04 -7.72 -13.62
N GLU A 74 -3.52 -6.54 -13.98
CA GLU A 74 -2.15 -6.12 -13.66
C GLU A 74 -2.00 -5.55 -12.25
N SER A 75 -3.06 -5.01 -11.67
CA SER A 75 -3.04 -4.43 -10.33
C SER A 75 -2.93 -5.48 -9.24
N MET A 76 -2.51 -5.07 -8.06
CA MET A 76 -2.62 -5.87 -6.85
C MET A 76 -4.09 -6.07 -6.49
N LYS A 77 -4.47 -7.26 -6.07
CA LYS A 77 -5.86 -7.61 -5.69
C LYS A 77 -5.90 -8.15 -4.28
N ILE A 78 -7.06 -8.00 -3.64
CA ILE A 78 -7.32 -8.56 -2.33
C ILE A 78 -8.49 -9.56 -2.40
N LEU A 79 -8.49 -10.52 -1.47
CA LEU A 79 -9.69 -11.27 -1.09
C LEU A 79 -10.18 -10.76 0.25
N SER A 80 -11.49 -10.55 0.34
CA SER A 80 -12.15 -10.13 1.57
C SER A 80 -13.20 -11.16 1.99
N HIS A 81 -13.26 -11.46 3.28
CA HIS A 81 -14.29 -12.32 3.87
C HIS A 81 -14.91 -11.63 5.08
N GLY A 82 -16.22 -11.35 5.01
CA GLY A 82 -16.91 -10.63 6.07
C GLY A 82 -16.37 -9.22 6.33
N GLY A 83 -15.86 -8.54 5.30
CA GLY A 83 -15.25 -7.21 5.38
C GLY A 83 -13.81 -7.21 5.92
N ARG A 84 -13.26 -8.38 6.30
CA ARG A 84 -11.84 -8.55 6.65
C ARG A 84 -11.05 -8.96 5.41
N VAL A 85 -9.92 -8.33 5.15
CA VAL A 85 -8.99 -8.75 4.11
C VAL A 85 -8.23 -10.00 4.59
N VAL A 86 -8.18 -11.03 3.76
CA VAL A 86 -7.59 -12.33 4.12
C VAL A 86 -6.40 -12.70 3.25
N SER A 87 -6.27 -12.10 2.07
CA SER A 87 -5.12 -12.30 1.19
C SER A 87 -4.95 -11.13 0.24
N MET A 88 -3.71 -10.94 -0.23
CA MET A 88 -3.32 -9.92 -1.20
C MET A 88 -2.31 -10.51 -2.19
N SER A 89 -2.62 -10.46 -3.51
CA SER A 89 -1.73 -10.96 -4.55
C SER A 89 -2.18 -10.49 -5.94
N LYS A 90 -1.24 -10.40 -6.88
CA LYS A 90 -1.56 -10.22 -8.31
C LYS A 90 -2.25 -11.44 -8.93
N GLU A 91 -2.06 -12.62 -8.34
CA GLU A 91 -2.57 -13.90 -8.84
C GLU A 91 -4.05 -14.16 -8.49
N ILE A 92 -4.66 -13.31 -7.65
CA ILE A 92 -6.07 -13.44 -7.30
C ILE A 92 -6.93 -13.12 -8.52
N LEU A 93 -7.82 -14.04 -8.88
CA LEU A 93 -8.69 -13.91 -10.04
C LEU A 93 -10.02 -13.21 -9.70
N GLU A 94 -10.63 -12.57 -10.70
CA GLU A 94 -11.97 -12.01 -10.57
C GLU A 94 -13.00 -13.07 -10.15
N SER A 95 -12.90 -14.28 -10.74
CA SER A 95 -13.76 -15.42 -10.41
C SER A 95 -13.67 -15.90 -8.96
N GLN A 96 -12.63 -15.51 -8.24
CA GLN A 96 -12.45 -15.76 -6.80
C GLN A 96 -13.04 -14.64 -5.93
N GLY A 97 -13.59 -13.59 -6.52
CA GLY A 97 -14.05 -12.39 -5.84
C GLY A 97 -12.92 -11.40 -5.55
N GLY A 98 -11.89 -11.39 -6.38
CA GLY A 98 -10.78 -10.45 -6.29
C GLY A 98 -11.25 -9.00 -6.46
N LEU A 99 -10.82 -8.12 -5.54
CA LEU A 99 -11.07 -6.68 -5.57
C LEU A 99 -9.77 -5.95 -5.84
N THR A 100 -9.80 -4.95 -6.71
CA THR A 100 -8.60 -4.16 -7.08
C THR A 100 -8.13 -3.32 -5.90
N SER A 101 -6.86 -3.46 -5.49
CA SER A 101 -6.20 -2.54 -4.57
C SER A 101 -5.94 -1.21 -5.28
N ILE A 102 -6.04 -0.12 -4.53
CA ILE A 102 -5.66 1.21 -5.04
C ILE A 102 -4.28 1.63 -4.53
N ASP A 103 -3.50 0.71 -3.96
CA ASP A 103 -2.14 0.91 -3.44
C ASP A 103 -2.02 2.04 -2.41
N PHE A 104 -3.05 2.15 -1.59
CA PHE A 104 -3.12 3.05 -0.46
C PHE A 104 -3.55 2.27 0.80
N TYR A 105 -2.68 2.24 1.79
CA TYR A 105 -2.82 1.44 3.00
C TYR A 105 -2.78 2.33 4.23
N SER A 106 -3.68 2.08 5.18
CA SER A 106 -3.70 2.72 6.50
C SER A 106 -3.53 1.67 7.58
N PHE A 107 -2.52 1.78 8.40
CA PHE A 107 -2.23 0.83 9.48
C PHE A 107 -2.22 1.54 10.84
N ILE A 108 -2.91 0.97 11.83
CA ILE A 108 -2.78 1.39 13.22
C ILE A 108 -1.46 0.88 13.81
N ASN A 109 -0.98 1.54 14.86
CA ASN A 109 0.33 1.29 15.47
C ASN A 109 0.66 -0.19 15.69
N ARG A 110 -0.28 -1.00 16.16
CA ARG A 110 -0.06 -2.45 16.37
C ARG A 110 0.39 -3.14 15.07
N ASP A 111 -0.30 -2.87 13.98
CA ASP A 111 -0.05 -3.51 12.69
C ASP A 111 1.19 -2.92 12.01
N VAL A 112 1.53 -1.65 12.28
CA VAL A 112 2.79 -1.03 11.85
C VAL A 112 3.99 -1.77 12.47
N ILE A 113 3.94 -2.06 13.77
CA ILE A 113 4.99 -2.82 14.46
C ILE A 113 5.15 -4.21 13.85
N ALA A 114 4.03 -4.93 13.63
CA ALA A 114 4.06 -6.25 13.02
C ALA A 114 4.60 -6.21 11.59
N LEU A 115 4.14 -5.28 10.76
CA LEU A 115 4.61 -5.10 9.38
C LEU A 115 6.12 -4.82 9.32
N ASN A 116 6.63 -3.94 10.20
CA ASN A 116 8.06 -3.64 10.28
C ASN A 116 8.88 -4.88 10.67
N LEU A 117 8.40 -5.71 11.58
CA LEU A 117 9.06 -6.98 11.94
C LEU A 117 9.09 -7.96 10.77
N ILE A 118 7.98 -8.09 10.04
CA ILE A 118 7.88 -8.92 8.83
C ILE A 118 8.90 -8.45 7.78
N MET A 119 8.93 -7.15 7.45
CA MET A 119 9.89 -6.61 6.48
C MET A 119 11.35 -6.81 6.90
N LYS A 120 11.66 -6.70 8.21
CA LYS A 120 12.99 -7.01 8.74
C LYS A 120 13.35 -8.48 8.57
N GLU A 121 12.42 -9.40 8.74
CA GLU A 121 12.62 -10.84 8.51
C GLU A 121 12.92 -11.12 7.02
N PHE A 122 12.16 -10.53 6.10
CA PHE A 122 12.44 -10.62 4.66
C PHE A 122 13.87 -10.13 4.34
N PHE A 123 14.25 -8.98 4.88
CA PHE A 123 15.59 -8.44 4.71
C PHE A 123 16.69 -9.38 5.25
N GLN A 124 16.53 -9.93 6.46
CA GLN A 124 17.49 -10.86 7.09
C GLN A 124 17.64 -12.15 6.29
N ASN A 125 16.56 -12.62 5.68
CA ASN A 125 16.53 -13.82 4.83
C ASN A 125 16.98 -13.53 3.37
N GLN A 126 17.52 -12.32 3.10
CA GLN A 126 17.98 -11.86 1.79
C GLN A 126 16.88 -11.78 0.70
N ASN A 127 15.61 -11.84 1.08
CA ASN A 127 14.46 -11.66 0.20
C ASN A 127 14.17 -10.15 0.01
N ARG A 128 15.10 -9.44 -0.63
CA ARG A 128 15.06 -7.97 -0.73
C ARG A 128 14.39 -7.45 -2.01
N ASN A 129 14.06 -8.34 -2.93
CA ASN A 129 13.43 -7.99 -4.22
C ASN A 129 11.93 -8.31 -4.23
N GLU A 130 11.26 -8.08 -3.10
CA GLU A 130 9.84 -8.31 -2.95
C GLU A 130 9.06 -6.98 -2.91
N TRP A 131 7.79 -7.03 -3.27
CA TRP A 131 6.87 -5.90 -3.12
C TRP A 131 6.44 -5.75 -1.66
N THR A 132 6.12 -4.52 -1.25
CA THR A 132 5.53 -4.20 0.06
C THR A 132 4.28 -5.04 0.34
N GLU A 133 3.50 -5.32 -0.68
CA GLU A 133 2.27 -6.10 -0.65
C GLU A 133 2.50 -7.56 -0.23
N VAL A 134 3.68 -8.11 -0.48
CA VAL A 134 4.05 -9.45 0.02
C VAL A 134 4.18 -9.45 1.55
N ALA A 135 4.76 -8.39 2.12
CA ALA A 135 4.79 -8.23 3.58
C ALA A 135 3.41 -7.96 4.16
N ILE A 136 2.56 -7.20 3.44
CA ILE A 136 1.16 -6.98 3.84
C ILE A 136 0.39 -8.31 3.81
N ASP A 137 0.55 -9.14 2.78
CA ASP A 137 -0.10 -10.46 2.71
C ASP A 137 0.35 -11.38 3.86
N ALA A 138 1.61 -11.33 4.26
CA ALA A 138 2.10 -12.04 5.45
C ALA A 138 1.43 -11.52 6.74
N LEU A 139 1.26 -10.19 6.87
CA LEU A 139 0.54 -9.56 7.99
C LEU A 139 -0.93 -10.00 8.03
N LEU A 140 -1.60 -10.09 6.87
CA LEU A 140 -2.99 -10.54 6.77
C LEU A 140 -3.20 -11.97 7.29
N LYS A 141 -2.18 -12.81 7.19
CA LYS A 141 -2.20 -14.22 7.62
C LYS A 141 -1.92 -14.41 9.11
N MET A 142 -1.57 -13.35 9.83
CA MET A 142 -1.39 -13.43 11.29
C MET A 142 -2.74 -13.72 11.98
N PRO A 143 -2.75 -14.54 13.07
CA PRO A 143 -3.98 -14.94 13.74
C PRO A 143 -4.86 -13.78 14.20
N ASP A 144 -4.24 -12.70 14.68
CA ASP A 144 -4.93 -11.52 15.23
C ASP A 144 -5.11 -10.39 14.21
N SER A 145 -4.84 -10.63 12.93
CA SER A 145 -5.05 -9.65 11.88
C SER A 145 -6.54 -9.36 11.71
N ASP A 146 -6.91 -8.08 11.76
CA ASP A 146 -8.30 -7.61 11.52
C ASP A 146 -8.29 -6.38 10.58
N ILE A 147 -7.54 -6.49 9.50
CA ILE A 147 -7.42 -5.44 8.49
C ILE A 147 -8.66 -5.43 7.60
N LYS A 148 -9.26 -4.27 7.40
CA LYS A 148 -10.51 -4.10 6.65
C LYS A 148 -10.25 -3.64 5.22
N ALA A 149 -11.17 -3.97 4.31
CA ALA A 149 -11.24 -3.33 3.01
C ALA A 149 -12.08 -2.05 3.12
N LEU A 150 -11.58 -0.96 2.56
CA LEU A 150 -12.33 0.30 2.40
C LEU A 150 -12.58 0.54 0.92
N ASP A 151 -13.83 0.41 0.51
CA ASP A 151 -14.22 0.62 -0.87
C ASP A 151 -14.31 2.13 -1.17
N VAL A 152 -13.55 2.56 -2.17
CA VAL A 152 -13.53 3.93 -2.67
C VAL A 152 -14.15 4.05 -4.06
N SER A 153 -14.90 3.03 -4.50
CA SER A 153 -15.54 3.04 -5.82
C SER A 153 -16.37 4.31 -6.04
N GLY A 154 -16.25 4.88 -7.24
CA GLY A 154 -16.85 6.17 -7.58
C GLY A 154 -16.01 7.40 -7.23
N GLU A 155 -14.91 7.26 -6.50
CA GLU A 155 -13.94 8.33 -6.28
C GLU A 155 -12.88 8.32 -7.39
N LYS A 156 -12.22 9.49 -7.59
CA LYS A 156 -11.16 9.60 -8.59
C LYS A 156 -9.84 9.12 -8.04
N TRP A 157 -9.25 8.15 -8.70
CA TRP A 157 -7.88 7.71 -8.49
C TRP A 157 -7.32 7.14 -9.80
N MET A 158 -6.01 7.08 -9.93
CA MET A 158 -5.34 6.49 -11.08
C MET A 158 -3.88 6.16 -10.77
N GLU A 159 -3.41 5.02 -11.24
CA GLU A 159 -2.00 4.65 -11.32
C GLU A 159 -1.40 5.20 -12.63
N ILE A 160 -0.18 5.69 -12.61
CA ILE A 160 0.50 6.34 -13.73
C ILE A 160 1.76 5.55 -14.07
N ASP A 161 1.64 4.57 -14.93
CA ASP A 161 2.75 3.72 -15.39
C ASP A 161 3.45 4.29 -16.64
N ASN A 162 2.73 5.10 -17.41
CA ASN A 162 3.21 5.58 -18.68
C ASN A 162 2.68 6.98 -19.04
N HIS A 163 3.16 7.52 -20.18
CA HIS A 163 2.77 8.86 -20.65
C HIS A 163 1.28 8.98 -21.01
N ASN A 164 0.60 7.90 -21.38
CA ASN A 164 -0.83 7.96 -21.69
C ASN A 164 -1.64 8.05 -20.39
N ASP A 165 -1.23 7.33 -19.34
CA ASP A 165 -1.84 7.42 -18.03
C ASP A 165 -1.65 8.83 -17.44
N LEU A 166 -0.46 9.41 -17.60
CA LEU A 166 -0.21 10.79 -17.17
C LEU A 166 -1.13 11.79 -17.90
N LYS A 167 -1.39 11.59 -19.21
CA LYS A 167 -2.34 12.44 -19.95
C LYS A 167 -3.77 12.22 -19.46
N ALA A 168 -4.15 10.99 -19.21
CA ALA A 168 -5.47 10.64 -18.68
C ALA A 168 -5.67 11.24 -17.28
N ALA A 169 -4.68 11.11 -16.40
CA ALA A 169 -4.69 11.73 -15.08
C ALA A 169 -4.92 13.24 -15.17
N ARG A 170 -4.16 13.97 -16.00
CA ARG A 170 -4.34 15.42 -16.20
C ARG A 170 -5.72 15.83 -16.70
N ASN A 171 -6.46 14.94 -17.35
CA ASN A 171 -7.83 15.19 -17.81
C ASN A 171 -8.88 14.80 -16.76
N LEU A 172 -8.49 14.03 -15.75
CA LEU A 172 -9.37 13.57 -14.70
C LEU A 172 -9.56 14.64 -13.59
N TRP A 173 -8.54 15.50 -13.41
CA TRP A 173 -8.49 16.62 -12.48
C TRP A 173 -8.48 17.97 -13.20
#